data_814c7c6ddaa9f5a5765b1033d6f58f50
#
_entry.id   814c7c6ddaa9f5a5765b1033d6f58f50
#
_cell.length_a   1.000
_cell.length_b   1.000
_cell.length_c   1.000
_cell.angle_alpha   90.00
_cell.angle_beta   90.00
_cell.angle_gamma   90.00
#
_symmetry.space_group_name_H-M   'P 1'
#
loop_
_entity.id
_entity.type
_entity.pdbx_description
1 polymer ?
#
loop_
_entity_poly.entity_id
_entity_poly.type
_entity_poly.pdbx_seq_one_letter_code
_entity_poly.pdbx_strand_id
1 'polypeptide(L)'
;MKPVIGINCDYEEEGKQPYSFTYRNYVEAIIAGGGIPLLLPIIKDKDDVGHFLQRIDGLVLTGGDDVPPQRYGRERHNKTLCVHPDKDIADNLLVSIAIHMKKPILAICYGTQLVNVVFGGALIQDIPTSGMSCIVHKDVGNK
;
A
#
# COMPACT_ATOMS: atom_id res chain seq x y z
N MET A 1 -15.30 19.03 13.22
CA MET A 1 -15.68 17.65 12.82
C MET A 1 -14.40 16.83 12.77
N LYS A 2 -14.38 15.56 13.20
CA LYS A 2 -13.18 14.72 13.08
C LYS A 2 -13.00 14.30 11.63
N PRO A 3 -11.78 14.32 11.06
CA PRO A 3 -11.55 13.88 9.70
C PRO A 3 -11.74 12.36 9.58
N VAL A 4 -12.31 11.93 8.46
CA VAL A 4 -12.43 10.51 8.09
C VAL A 4 -11.20 10.12 7.27
N ILE A 5 -10.44 9.15 7.75
CA ILE A 5 -9.20 8.70 7.14
C ILE A 5 -9.37 7.28 6.59
N GLY A 6 -9.29 7.14 5.28
CA GLY A 6 -9.29 5.86 4.61
C GLY A 6 -7.98 5.10 4.86
N ILE A 7 -8.07 3.80 5.05
CA ILE A 7 -6.91 2.88 5.17
C ILE A 7 -7.09 1.81 4.11
N ASN A 8 -6.14 1.65 3.19
CA ASN A 8 -6.17 0.51 2.28
C ASN A 8 -5.99 -0.80 3.06
N CYS A 9 -6.69 -1.83 2.64
CA CYS A 9 -6.58 -3.15 3.24
C CYS A 9 -5.51 -4.00 2.56
N ASP A 10 -5.01 -4.97 3.30
CA ASP A 10 -4.31 -6.11 2.76
C ASP A 10 -5.30 -7.17 2.29
N TYR A 11 -4.82 -8.18 1.58
CA TYR A 11 -5.64 -9.23 0.99
C TYR A 11 -4.98 -10.58 1.22
N GLU A 12 -5.76 -11.54 1.67
CA GLU A 12 -5.30 -12.90 1.90
C GLU A 12 -6.37 -13.90 1.44
N GLU A 13 -5.91 -14.98 0.81
CA GLU A 13 -6.72 -16.13 0.46
C GLU A 13 -6.31 -17.31 1.35
N GLU A 14 -6.93 -17.44 2.50
CA GLU A 14 -6.75 -18.59 3.37
C GLU A 14 -7.95 -19.54 3.24
N GLY A 15 -7.70 -20.73 2.68
CA GLY A 15 -8.74 -21.72 2.46
C GLY A 15 -9.70 -21.37 1.32
N LYS A 16 -11.01 -21.31 1.61
CA LYS A 16 -12.06 -21.12 0.57
C LYS A 16 -12.65 -19.70 0.50
N GLN A 17 -12.30 -18.82 1.41
CA GLN A 17 -12.90 -17.48 1.46
C GLN A 17 -11.81 -16.42 1.59
N PRO A 18 -11.58 -15.62 0.53
CA PRO A 18 -10.68 -14.49 0.58
C PRO A 18 -11.22 -13.39 1.50
N TYR A 19 -10.33 -12.66 2.16
CA TYR A 19 -10.70 -11.56 3.04
C TYR A 19 -9.74 -10.36 2.91
N SER A 20 -10.30 -9.18 3.20
CA SER A 20 -9.53 -7.94 3.30
C SER A 20 -9.33 -7.60 4.77
N PHE A 21 -8.12 -7.20 5.16
CA PHE A 21 -7.81 -6.86 6.54
C PHE A 21 -6.83 -5.68 6.63
N THR A 22 -6.68 -5.13 7.82
CA THR A 22 -5.59 -4.22 8.15
C THR A 22 -5.12 -4.47 9.58
N TYR A 23 -3.86 -4.15 9.85
CA TYR A 23 -3.31 -4.27 11.19
C TYR A 23 -3.89 -3.19 12.12
N ARG A 24 -4.23 -3.59 13.33
CA ARG A 24 -4.87 -2.75 14.34
C ARG A 24 -4.09 -1.48 14.68
N ASN A 25 -2.76 -1.52 14.62
CA ASN A 25 -1.90 -0.38 14.89
C ASN A 25 -2.16 0.83 13.97
N TYR A 26 -2.54 0.61 12.71
CA TYR A 26 -2.93 1.70 11.81
C TYR A 26 -4.24 2.35 12.26
N VAL A 27 -5.22 1.55 12.66
CA VAL A 27 -6.50 2.03 13.18
C VAL A 27 -6.28 2.85 14.46
N GLU A 28 -5.48 2.32 15.40
CA GLU A 28 -5.17 2.98 16.66
C GLU A 28 -4.41 4.30 16.47
N ALA A 29 -3.46 4.34 15.51
CA ALA A 29 -2.73 5.56 15.20
C ALA A 29 -3.65 6.69 14.69
N ILE A 30 -4.61 6.35 13.83
CA ILE A 30 -5.60 7.33 13.33
C ILE A 30 -6.49 7.83 14.45
N ILE A 31 -6.97 6.94 15.32
CA ILE A 31 -7.79 7.30 16.48
C ILE A 31 -7.00 8.22 17.43
N ALA A 32 -5.75 7.87 17.72
CA ALA A 32 -4.87 8.69 18.56
C ALA A 32 -4.60 10.06 17.96
N GLY A 33 -4.53 10.15 16.63
CA GLY A 33 -4.42 11.40 15.87
C GLY A 33 -5.72 12.21 15.80
N GLY A 34 -6.81 11.72 16.38
CA GLY A 34 -8.10 12.40 16.40
C GLY A 34 -8.98 12.18 15.16
N GLY A 35 -8.59 11.29 14.25
CA GLY A 35 -9.36 10.92 13.06
C GLY A 35 -10.37 9.80 13.32
N ILE A 36 -11.18 9.52 12.30
CA ILE A 36 -12.08 8.36 12.21
C ILE A 36 -11.52 7.42 11.14
N PRO A 37 -11.05 6.20 11.50
CA PRO A 37 -10.54 5.25 10.52
C PRO A 37 -11.69 4.62 9.72
N LEU A 38 -11.53 4.56 8.39
CA LEU A 38 -12.41 3.85 7.47
C LEU A 38 -11.60 2.84 6.66
N LEU A 39 -11.87 1.55 6.82
CA LEU A 39 -11.21 0.52 6.04
C LEU A 39 -11.74 0.51 4.61
N LEU A 40 -10.83 0.56 3.64
CA LEU A 40 -11.15 0.45 2.22
C LEU A 40 -10.83 -0.97 1.77
N PRO A 41 -11.83 -1.81 1.50
CA PRO A 41 -11.60 -3.18 1.04
C PRO A 41 -10.97 -3.18 -0.36
N ILE A 42 -10.55 -4.36 -0.82
CA ILE A 42 -10.03 -4.53 -2.17
C ILE A 42 -11.16 -4.31 -3.18
N ILE A 43 -11.10 -3.19 -3.91
CA ILE A 43 -12.08 -2.79 -4.93
C ILE A 43 -11.33 -2.50 -6.22
N LYS A 44 -11.80 -3.10 -7.32
CA LYS A 44 -11.18 -2.99 -8.64
C LYS A 44 -12.02 -2.15 -9.62
N ASP A 45 -13.20 -1.71 -9.21
CA ASP A 45 -14.04 -0.80 -9.99
C ASP A 45 -13.64 0.66 -9.75
N LYS A 46 -13.42 1.40 -10.84
CA LYS A 46 -12.94 2.78 -10.80
C LYS A 46 -13.96 3.75 -10.18
N ASP A 47 -15.23 3.56 -10.47
CA ASP A 47 -16.27 4.47 -10.00
C ASP A 47 -16.52 4.26 -8.51
N ASP A 48 -16.50 3.01 -8.06
CA ASP A 48 -16.61 2.66 -6.64
C ASP A 48 -15.43 3.23 -5.84
N VAL A 49 -14.20 3.09 -6.33
CA VAL A 49 -13.02 3.73 -5.71
C VAL A 49 -13.18 5.24 -5.63
N GLY A 50 -13.67 5.88 -6.70
CA GLY A 50 -13.98 7.31 -6.70
C GLY A 50 -15.00 7.69 -5.64
N HIS A 51 -16.05 6.90 -5.48
CA HIS A 51 -17.08 7.11 -4.46
C HIS A 51 -16.55 6.96 -3.03
N PHE A 52 -15.67 6.00 -2.77
CA PHE A 52 -15.00 5.87 -1.46
C PHE A 52 -14.11 7.09 -1.17
N LEU A 53 -13.29 7.49 -2.13
CA LEU A 53 -12.38 8.63 -1.98
C LEU A 53 -13.12 9.95 -1.73
N GLN A 54 -14.32 10.13 -2.28
CA GLN A 54 -15.15 11.32 -1.98
C GLN A 54 -15.61 11.38 -0.52
N ARG A 55 -15.67 10.27 0.18
CA ARG A 55 -16.18 10.16 1.57
C ARG A 55 -15.10 10.23 2.63
N ILE A 56 -13.85 10.33 2.25
CA ILE A 56 -12.71 10.44 3.16
C ILE A 56 -12.03 11.80 3.01
N ASP A 57 -11.41 12.27 4.07
CA ASP A 57 -10.65 13.53 4.10
C ASP A 57 -9.17 13.29 3.78
N GLY A 58 -8.66 12.09 4.02
CA GLY A 58 -7.28 11.69 3.73
C GLY A 58 -7.16 10.18 3.59
N LEU A 59 -6.04 9.72 3.04
CA LEU A 59 -5.73 8.31 2.77
C LEU A 59 -4.43 7.91 3.45
N VAL A 60 -4.45 6.81 4.18
CA VAL A 60 -3.26 6.11 4.68
C VAL A 60 -3.05 4.87 3.81
N LEU A 61 -1.86 4.77 3.22
CA LEU A 61 -1.38 3.58 2.53
C LEU A 61 -0.48 2.80 3.48
N THR A 62 -0.83 1.56 3.74
CA THR A 62 -0.15 0.67 4.69
C THR A 62 1.14 0.09 4.13
N GLY A 63 1.93 -0.51 5.00
CA GLY A 63 3.03 -1.40 4.59
C GLY A 63 2.48 -2.70 3.99
N GLY A 64 3.38 -3.49 3.43
CA GLY A 64 3.06 -4.78 2.79
C GLY A 64 4.29 -5.36 2.11
N ASP A 65 4.10 -6.42 1.35
CA ASP A 65 5.09 -7.01 0.46
C ASP A 65 5.45 -6.07 -0.71
N ASP A 66 6.29 -6.52 -1.63
CA ASP A 66 6.87 -5.68 -2.68
C ASP A 66 5.87 -5.30 -3.78
N VAL A 67 6.04 -4.10 -4.33
CA VAL A 67 5.35 -3.68 -5.56
C VAL A 67 5.85 -4.55 -6.73
N PRO A 68 4.95 -5.15 -7.54
CA PRO A 68 5.34 -5.98 -8.67
C PRO A 68 6.28 -5.24 -9.65
N PRO A 69 7.47 -5.79 -9.96
CA PRO A 69 8.47 -5.13 -10.81
C PRO A 69 8.00 -4.77 -12.20
N GLN A 70 6.99 -5.47 -12.71
CA GLN A 70 6.34 -5.18 -14.00
C GLN A 70 5.72 -3.77 -14.03
N ARG A 71 5.31 -3.23 -12.86
CA ARG A 71 4.77 -1.87 -12.72
C ARG A 71 5.77 -0.79 -13.11
N TYR A 72 7.07 -1.07 -12.98
CA TYR A 72 8.15 -0.14 -13.34
C TYR A 72 9.10 -0.72 -14.40
N GLY A 73 8.61 -1.64 -15.23
CA GLY A 73 9.31 -2.15 -16.41
C GLY A 73 10.54 -3.00 -16.11
N ARG A 74 10.53 -3.75 -15.02
CA ARG A 74 11.63 -4.64 -14.62
C ARG A 74 11.19 -6.10 -14.53
N GLU A 75 12.11 -7.01 -14.79
CA GLU A 75 11.95 -8.43 -14.48
C GLU A 75 12.00 -8.65 -12.97
N ARG A 76 11.27 -9.66 -12.49
CA ARG A 76 11.22 -9.98 -11.07
C ARG A 76 12.51 -10.62 -10.60
N HIS A 77 13.13 -10.03 -9.60
CA HIS A 77 14.25 -10.65 -8.87
C HIS A 77 13.73 -11.80 -7.98
N ASN A 78 14.54 -12.86 -7.81
CA ASN A 78 14.13 -14.07 -7.08
C ASN A 78 13.83 -13.85 -5.58
N LYS A 79 14.31 -12.75 -5.00
CA LYS A 79 14.06 -12.38 -3.60
C LYS A 79 12.85 -11.46 -3.41
N THR A 80 12.21 -11.03 -4.50
CA THR A 80 11.06 -10.13 -4.43
C THR A 80 9.81 -10.92 -4.06
N LEU A 81 9.15 -10.53 -2.98
CA LEU A 81 7.86 -11.07 -2.54
C LEU A 81 6.78 -10.04 -2.87
N CYS A 82 6.09 -10.25 -3.98
CA CYS A 82 5.07 -9.30 -4.42
C CYS A 82 3.77 -9.47 -3.64
N VAL A 83 3.08 -8.34 -3.41
CA VAL A 83 1.71 -8.36 -2.92
C VAL A 83 0.79 -9.20 -3.81
N HIS A 84 -0.35 -9.61 -3.28
CA HIS A 84 -1.34 -10.35 -4.06
C HIS A 84 -1.79 -9.54 -5.30
N PRO A 85 -2.03 -10.18 -6.47
CA PRO A 85 -2.41 -9.46 -7.70
C PRO A 85 -3.65 -8.59 -7.55
N ASP A 86 -4.65 -9.02 -6.79
CA ASP A 86 -5.85 -8.23 -6.54
C ASP A 86 -5.57 -6.98 -5.72
N LYS A 87 -4.69 -7.08 -4.71
CA LYS A 87 -4.21 -5.92 -3.94
C LYS A 87 -3.43 -4.96 -4.84
N ASP A 88 -2.52 -5.45 -5.66
CA ASP A 88 -1.75 -4.63 -6.59
C ASP A 88 -2.64 -3.82 -7.54
N ILE A 89 -3.66 -4.46 -8.12
CA ILE A 89 -4.62 -3.79 -9.00
C ILE A 89 -5.41 -2.72 -8.24
N ALA A 90 -5.97 -3.08 -7.08
CA ALA A 90 -6.81 -2.20 -6.29
C ALA A 90 -6.03 -1.00 -5.73
N ASP A 91 -4.84 -1.23 -5.16
CA ASP A 91 -4.03 -0.17 -4.59
C ASP A 91 -3.48 0.79 -5.66
N ASN A 92 -3.07 0.27 -6.82
CA ASN A 92 -2.64 1.12 -7.94
C ASN A 92 -3.78 2.03 -8.42
N LEU A 93 -4.98 1.50 -8.53
CA LEU A 93 -6.17 2.26 -8.90
C LEU A 93 -6.52 3.31 -7.83
N LEU A 94 -6.52 2.91 -6.56
CA LEU A 94 -6.80 3.77 -5.41
C LEU A 94 -5.84 4.96 -5.36
N VAL A 95 -4.53 4.69 -5.46
CA VAL A 95 -3.49 5.74 -5.42
C VAL A 95 -3.62 6.67 -6.61
N SER A 96 -3.80 6.14 -7.82
CA SER A 96 -3.92 6.95 -9.04
C SER A 96 -5.10 7.93 -8.97
N ILE A 97 -6.26 7.47 -8.49
CA ILE A 97 -7.46 8.31 -8.35
C ILE A 97 -7.29 9.30 -7.20
N ALA A 98 -6.72 8.87 -6.06
CA ALA A 98 -6.49 9.76 -4.92
C ALA A 98 -5.57 10.93 -5.28
N ILE A 99 -4.50 10.68 -6.04
CA ILE A 99 -3.61 11.73 -6.56
C ILE A 99 -4.38 12.68 -7.49
N HIS A 100 -5.15 12.14 -8.44
CA HIS A 100 -5.97 12.95 -9.35
C HIS A 100 -6.97 13.83 -8.60
N MET A 101 -7.59 13.32 -7.55
CA MET A 101 -8.50 14.04 -6.66
C MET A 101 -7.79 14.95 -5.66
N LYS A 102 -6.46 15.00 -5.67
CA LYS A 102 -5.63 15.79 -4.73
C LYS A 102 -5.92 15.46 -3.26
N LYS A 103 -6.23 14.20 -2.95
CA LYS A 103 -6.41 13.74 -1.57
C LYS A 103 -5.08 13.78 -0.83
N PRO A 104 -5.04 14.23 0.43
CA PRO A 104 -3.89 14.05 1.29
C PRO A 104 -3.58 12.55 1.45
N ILE A 105 -2.34 12.15 1.23
CA ILE A 105 -1.89 10.76 1.32
C ILE A 105 -0.73 10.67 2.31
N LEU A 106 -0.84 9.80 3.30
CA LEU A 106 0.27 9.32 4.12
C LEU A 106 0.61 7.90 3.66
N ALA A 107 1.79 7.73 3.11
CA ALA A 107 2.25 6.45 2.59
C ALA A 107 3.36 5.85 3.48
N ILE A 108 3.25 4.56 3.82
CA ILE A 108 4.14 3.85 4.74
C ILE A 108 4.72 2.63 4.03
N CYS A 109 6.06 2.48 4.01
CA CYS A 109 6.78 1.34 3.46
C CYS A 109 6.32 1.01 2.03
N TYR A 110 5.63 -0.12 1.80
CA TYR A 110 5.02 -0.49 0.52
C TYR A 110 4.21 0.65 -0.09
N GLY A 111 3.38 1.35 0.70
CA GLY A 111 2.61 2.49 0.22
C GLY A 111 3.49 3.59 -0.37
N THR A 112 4.65 3.89 0.24
CA THR A 112 5.62 4.87 -0.29
C THR A 112 6.23 4.39 -1.61
N GLN A 113 6.57 3.12 -1.70
CA GLN A 113 7.10 2.50 -2.91
C GLN A 113 6.08 2.55 -4.06
N LEU A 114 4.81 2.24 -3.75
CA LEU A 114 3.72 2.30 -4.73
C LEU A 114 3.50 3.72 -5.25
N VAL A 115 3.47 4.72 -4.37
CA VAL A 115 3.36 6.14 -4.78
C VAL A 115 4.51 6.53 -5.70
N ASN A 116 5.75 6.16 -5.38
CA ASN A 116 6.90 6.40 -6.25
C ASN A 116 6.71 5.78 -7.64
N VAL A 117 6.23 4.54 -7.71
CA VAL A 117 5.99 3.83 -8.98
C VAL A 117 4.85 4.48 -9.77
N VAL A 118 3.76 4.89 -9.12
CA VAL A 118 2.64 5.59 -9.77
C VAL A 118 3.11 6.93 -10.38
N PHE A 119 4.08 7.60 -9.78
CA PHE A 119 4.72 8.79 -10.34
C PHE A 119 5.78 8.48 -11.42
N GLY A 120 5.91 7.23 -11.85
CA GLY A 120 6.85 6.80 -12.91
C GLY A 120 8.26 6.50 -12.39
N GLY A 121 8.45 6.41 -11.07
CA GLY A 121 9.71 5.98 -10.48
C GLY A 121 9.92 4.47 -10.58
N ALA A 122 11.13 4.02 -10.23
CA ALA A 122 11.50 2.62 -10.15
C ALA A 122 12.05 2.28 -8.77
N LEU A 123 12.16 0.98 -8.47
CA LEU A 123 12.63 0.47 -7.19
C LEU A 123 13.87 -0.43 -7.39
N ILE A 124 14.72 -0.45 -6.37
CA ILE A 124 15.77 -1.46 -6.20
C ILE A 124 15.14 -2.63 -5.47
N GLN A 125 15.00 -3.77 -6.15
CA GLN A 125 14.27 -4.93 -5.65
C GLN A 125 14.98 -5.64 -4.48
N ASP A 126 16.32 -5.65 -4.49
CA ASP A 126 17.12 -6.23 -3.40
C ASP A 126 18.38 -5.38 -3.22
N ILE A 127 18.43 -4.62 -2.14
CA ILE A 127 19.54 -3.71 -1.84
C ILE A 127 20.87 -4.45 -1.71
N PRO A 128 20.96 -5.60 -1.03
CA PRO A 128 22.23 -6.32 -0.89
C PRO A 128 22.85 -6.77 -2.23
N THR A 129 22.04 -7.14 -3.22
CA THR A 129 22.54 -7.59 -4.53
C THR A 129 22.69 -6.46 -5.55
N SER A 130 22.26 -5.25 -5.21
CA SER A 130 22.32 -4.09 -6.12
C SER A 130 23.76 -3.57 -6.38
N GLY A 131 24.75 -4.05 -5.64
CA GLY A 131 26.12 -3.53 -5.66
C GLY A 131 26.30 -2.20 -4.93
N MET A 132 25.27 -1.67 -4.33
CA MET A 132 25.35 -0.45 -3.52
C MET A 132 25.86 -0.80 -2.12
N SER A 133 26.85 -0.04 -1.61
CA SER A 133 27.24 -0.14 -0.21
C SER A 133 26.09 0.30 0.67
N CYS A 134 25.58 -0.60 1.50
CA CYS A 134 24.43 -0.30 2.36
C CYS A 134 24.65 -0.81 3.78
N ILE A 135 24.01 -0.13 4.72
CA ILE A 135 23.84 -0.64 6.08
C ILE A 135 22.86 -1.83 6.01
N VAL A 136 23.08 -2.83 6.85
CA VAL A 136 22.16 -3.98 6.97
C VAL A 136 20.81 -3.47 7.49
N HIS A 137 19.79 -3.50 6.63
CA HIS A 137 18.44 -3.00 6.94
C HIS A 137 17.50 -4.06 7.51
N LYS A 138 17.90 -5.34 7.49
CA LYS A 138 17.15 -6.41 8.15
C LYS A 138 17.81 -6.69 9.49
N ASP A 139 17.04 -6.57 10.55
CA ASP A 139 17.39 -7.20 11.81
C ASP A 139 17.58 -8.69 11.52
N VAL A 140 18.83 -9.16 11.68
CA VAL A 140 19.11 -10.60 11.73
C VAL A 140 18.61 -11.02 13.10
N GLY A 141 17.27 -11.04 13.24
CA GLY A 141 16.62 -11.34 14.50
C GLY A 141 17.15 -12.66 15.04
N ASN A 142 17.72 -12.59 16.21
CA ASN A 142 17.86 -13.75 17.05
C ASN A 142 16.47 -14.38 17.22
N LYS A 143 16.33 -15.58 16.63
CA LYS A 143 15.22 -16.46 16.94
C LYS A 143 15.29 -16.91 18.39
#